data_093bcc9bb656883efef1c95dc210dd5b
#
_entry.id   093bcc9bb656883efef1c95dc210dd5b
#
_cell.length_a   1.000
_cell.length_b   1.000
_cell.length_c   1.000
_cell.angle_alpha   90.00
_cell.angle_beta   90.00
_cell.angle_gamma   90.00
#
_symmetry.space_group_name_H-M   'P 1'
#
loop_
_entity.id
_entity.type
_entity.pdbx_description
1 polymer ?
#
loop_
_entity_poly.entity_id
_entity_poly.type
_entity_poly.pdbx_seq_one_letter_code
_entity_poly.pdbx_strand_id
1 'polypeptide(L)'
;MYTDEKNAQIVIALLKAHGIRKVIANPGTTNIAFVGSVQNDPWFQVYSGIDERHSAYMAVGMAVETNEPVVLSCTGATASRNYFSALTEAYYRKIPVLALTSIHHMNSVGNLLPQMLDRTVLPKDVVRYSLQCPVPVTQKQVADCELNVNKAILELYRHGGGPVHINLETERGFTFNTKELPKVRVIKRYGYDVSNWPELPSDKRVAVWIGNHKPFSDSLKHSLEGFVRSNNAIVIIDKTSSYDGYGAVPAAILSQQVSAWRNPKYKNLRPSIVVHIGEVNGDYESFGVFSAAEQFWRVNEDGEARDLMGKLTKVFEVSEYDFLKHYSTDSVGVSDYADNFIRCVNDLRNRIPEMPFSNIWIASQVINQLPQGSTVHLGILNSLRSWNMFTLPKGVTSTANTGGFGIDGCLSTMIGASLAAPQKLFLGVFGDLAFFYDLNSLGNRHIGNNIRILLINNNCGGEFNLYSHPGHQFGSQTNDFIAAGGHFKNKSSNLVRHYAQDLGFEYLSAKNKDEFLSVVARFACKNQERPIVFECFTCPEDESEALYKMRNIEPYEESSQDTVNMFKGLMPQRVKNVIKAAIGR
;
A
#
# COMPACT_ATOMS: atom_id res chain seq x y z
N MET A 1 10.97 -27.07 -24.97
CA MET A 1 11.80 -25.85 -24.94
C MET A 1 10.89 -24.64 -25.00
N TYR A 2 11.12 -23.67 -24.15
CA TYR A 2 10.35 -22.42 -24.10
C TYR A 2 11.20 -21.26 -24.62
N THR A 3 10.52 -20.16 -24.99
CA THR A 3 11.20 -18.91 -25.36
C THR A 3 12.06 -18.38 -24.23
N ASP A 4 13.12 -17.63 -24.55
CA ASP A 4 13.96 -16.96 -23.56
C ASP A 4 13.36 -15.62 -23.07
N GLU A 5 12.23 -15.18 -23.64
CA GLU A 5 11.52 -13.96 -23.24
C GLU A 5 10.77 -14.15 -21.91
N LYS A 6 11.16 -13.41 -20.90
CA LYS A 6 10.71 -13.57 -19.51
C LYS A 6 9.21 -13.32 -19.31
N ASN A 7 8.64 -12.30 -19.96
CA ASN A 7 7.20 -12.03 -19.86
C ASN A 7 6.37 -13.18 -20.44
N ALA A 8 6.78 -13.74 -21.60
CA ALA A 8 6.12 -14.89 -22.20
C ALA A 8 6.24 -16.12 -21.29
N GLN A 9 7.41 -16.37 -20.68
CA GLN A 9 7.61 -17.45 -19.71
C GLN A 9 6.68 -17.30 -18.51
N ILE A 10 6.53 -16.08 -17.96
CA ILE A 10 5.65 -15.78 -16.82
C ILE A 10 4.18 -16.03 -17.20
N VAL A 11 3.74 -15.55 -18.38
CA VAL A 11 2.38 -15.80 -18.87
C VAL A 11 2.12 -17.31 -18.99
N ILE A 12 3.02 -18.07 -19.62
CA ILE A 12 2.88 -19.53 -19.80
C ILE A 12 2.84 -20.25 -18.44
N ALA A 13 3.74 -19.89 -17.53
CA ALA A 13 3.78 -20.47 -16.19
C ALA A 13 2.49 -20.22 -15.40
N LEU A 14 1.94 -19.01 -15.48
CA LEU A 14 0.69 -18.64 -14.81
C LEU A 14 -0.52 -19.30 -15.46
N LEU A 15 -0.59 -19.41 -16.78
CA LEU A 15 -1.64 -20.18 -17.45
C LEU A 15 -1.66 -21.64 -16.96
N LYS A 16 -0.50 -22.28 -16.85
CA LYS A 16 -0.38 -23.64 -16.28
C LYS A 16 -0.84 -23.69 -14.84
N ALA A 17 -0.40 -22.77 -14.02
CA ALA A 17 -0.73 -22.73 -12.59
C ALA A 17 -2.24 -22.46 -12.31
N HIS A 18 -2.91 -21.77 -13.22
CA HIS A 18 -4.36 -21.54 -13.19
C HIS A 18 -5.18 -22.58 -13.97
N GLY A 19 -4.55 -23.61 -14.55
CA GLY A 19 -5.24 -24.68 -15.26
C GLY A 19 -5.76 -24.31 -16.65
N ILE A 20 -5.32 -23.19 -17.26
CA ILE A 20 -5.79 -22.70 -18.55
C ILE A 20 -4.94 -23.34 -19.66
N ARG A 21 -5.45 -24.36 -20.32
CA ARG A 21 -4.69 -25.21 -21.21
C ARG A 21 -5.09 -25.15 -22.70
N LYS A 22 -6.29 -24.64 -23.04
CA LYS A 22 -6.78 -24.57 -24.41
C LYS A 22 -6.27 -23.29 -25.08
N VAL A 23 -5.60 -23.44 -26.22
CA VAL A 23 -5.01 -22.33 -26.99
C VAL A 23 -5.41 -22.43 -28.44
N ILE A 24 -5.96 -21.37 -29.01
CA ILE A 24 -6.15 -21.25 -30.46
C ILE A 24 -5.06 -20.30 -30.99
N ALA A 25 -4.19 -20.79 -31.84
CA ALA A 25 -3.06 -20.08 -32.40
C ALA A 25 -3.32 -19.64 -33.83
N ASN A 26 -3.27 -18.33 -34.08
CA ASN A 26 -3.26 -17.76 -35.40
C ASN A 26 -1.81 -17.59 -35.93
N PRO A 27 -1.57 -17.71 -37.24
CA PRO A 27 -0.24 -17.50 -37.82
C PRO A 27 0.20 -16.04 -37.63
N GLY A 28 1.47 -15.82 -37.27
CA GLY A 28 2.03 -14.49 -37.13
C GLY A 28 3.45 -14.50 -36.58
N THR A 29 4.20 -13.44 -36.84
CA THR A 29 5.60 -13.35 -36.42
C THR A 29 5.74 -12.96 -34.94
N THR A 30 5.01 -11.97 -34.48
CA THR A 30 5.24 -11.44 -33.12
C THR A 30 4.75 -12.39 -32.02
N ASN A 31 3.84 -13.32 -32.30
CA ASN A 31 3.38 -14.32 -31.34
C ASN A 31 4.19 -15.61 -31.32
N ILE A 32 5.28 -15.71 -32.10
CA ILE A 32 6.14 -16.91 -32.15
C ILE A 32 6.66 -17.26 -30.74
N ALA A 33 7.06 -16.27 -29.91
CA ALA A 33 7.58 -16.53 -28.59
C ALA A 33 6.59 -17.35 -27.74
N PHE A 34 5.32 -17.01 -27.76
CA PHE A 34 4.27 -17.72 -27.05
C PHE A 34 3.89 -19.03 -27.75
N VAL A 35 3.50 -18.97 -29.04
CA VAL A 35 3.00 -20.14 -29.77
C VAL A 35 4.08 -21.22 -29.91
N GLY A 36 5.33 -20.84 -30.22
CA GLY A 36 6.46 -21.76 -30.31
C GLY A 36 6.76 -22.48 -28.99
N SER A 37 6.48 -21.84 -27.88
CA SER A 37 6.61 -22.45 -26.53
C SER A 37 5.47 -23.45 -26.24
N VAL A 38 4.22 -23.04 -26.45
CA VAL A 38 3.06 -23.87 -26.04
C VAL A 38 2.82 -25.05 -26.97
N GLN A 39 3.16 -24.95 -28.27
CA GLN A 39 3.04 -26.08 -29.21
C GLN A 39 3.99 -27.23 -28.87
N ASN A 40 5.10 -26.96 -28.20
CA ASN A 40 6.10 -27.94 -27.78
C ASN A 40 5.89 -28.49 -26.37
N ASP A 41 4.86 -28.00 -25.67
CA ASP A 41 4.49 -28.47 -24.33
C ASP A 41 3.18 -29.28 -24.37
N PRO A 42 3.25 -30.63 -24.24
CA PRO A 42 2.07 -31.51 -24.36
C PRO A 42 1.00 -31.26 -23.30
N TRP A 43 1.27 -30.41 -22.28
CA TRP A 43 0.27 -29.99 -21.31
C TRP A 43 -0.80 -29.10 -21.95
N PHE A 44 -0.43 -28.29 -22.95
CA PHE A 44 -1.38 -27.45 -23.68
C PHE A 44 -2.12 -28.20 -24.77
N GLN A 45 -3.35 -27.83 -25.02
CA GLN A 45 -4.18 -28.25 -26.15
C GLN A 45 -4.20 -27.12 -27.16
N VAL A 46 -3.37 -27.23 -28.19
CA VAL A 46 -3.21 -26.16 -29.17
C VAL A 46 -4.00 -26.48 -30.44
N TYR A 47 -4.83 -25.54 -30.86
CA TYR A 47 -5.63 -25.63 -32.10
C TYR A 47 -5.18 -24.55 -33.07
N SER A 48 -5.13 -24.87 -34.36
CA SER A 48 -4.79 -23.93 -35.42
C SER A 48 -6.04 -23.16 -35.89
N GLY A 49 -5.90 -21.85 -36.05
CA GLY A 49 -6.90 -20.98 -36.66
C GLY A 49 -6.24 -20.08 -37.70
N ILE A 50 -6.77 -20.03 -38.94
CA ILE A 50 -6.20 -19.21 -40.01
C ILE A 50 -6.73 -17.78 -39.96
N ASP A 51 -8.04 -17.61 -39.83
CA ASP A 51 -8.74 -16.33 -39.74
C ASP A 51 -8.96 -15.97 -38.27
N GLU A 52 -8.50 -14.81 -37.82
CA GLU A 52 -8.56 -14.40 -36.43
C GLU A 52 -10.00 -14.24 -35.93
N ARG A 53 -10.91 -13.69 -36.74
CA ARG A 53 -12.33 -13.56 -36.38
C ARG A 53 -12.97 -14.93 -36.20
N HIS A 54 -12.71 -15.87 -37.12
CA HIS A 54 -13.17 -17.24 -36.98
C HIS A 54 -12.64 -17.89 -35.70
N SER A 55 -11.33 -17.77 -35.45
CA SER A 55 -10.68 -18.30 -34.25
C SER A 55 -11.27 -17.77 -32.97
N ALA A 56 -11.62 -16.48 -32.94
CA ALA A 56 -12.19 -15.86 -31.77
C ALA A 56 -13.60 -16.40 -31.48
N TYR A 57 -14.44 -16.63 -32.50
CA TYR A 57 -15.74 -17.30 -32.31
C TYR A 57 -15.59 -18.80 -31.98
N MET A 58 -14.55 -19.48 -32.46
CA MET A 58 -14.22 -20.84 -32.00
C MET A 58 -13.92 -20.84 -30.50
N ALA A 59 -13.13 -19.88 -30.00
CA ALA A 59 -12.84 -19.77 -28.58
C ALA A 59 -14.10 -19.56 -27.74
N VAL A 60 -15.03 -18.71 -28.20
CA VAL A 60 -16.34 -18.52 -27.56
C VAL A 60 -17.10 -19.84 -27.48
N GLY A 61 -17.19 -20.59 -28.59
CA GLY A 61 -17.87 -21.89 -28.62
C GLY A 61 -17.22 -22.91 -27.69
N MET A 62 -15.88 -23.02 -27.73
CA MET A 62 -15.14 -23.93 -26.85
C MET A 62 -15.30 -23.58 -25.37
N ALA A 63 -15.23 -22.30 -25.03
CA ALA A 63 -15.35 -21.86 -23.63
C ALA A 63 -16.77 -22.13 -23.08
N VAL A 64 -17.81 -21.95 -23.89
CA VAL A 64 -19.18 -22.27 -23.53
C VAL A 64 -19.37 -23.76 -23.29
N GLU A 65 -18.89 -24.60 -24.22
CA GLU A 65 -19.07 -26.04 -24.13
C GLU A 65 -18.35 -26.68 -22.95
N THR A 66 -17.15 -26.16 -22.63
CA THR A 66 -16.32 -26.76 -21.58
C THR A 66 -16.37 -26.03 -20.25
N ASN A 67 -16.99 -24.86 -20.20
CA ASN A 67 -16.96 -23.95 -19.03
C ASN A 67 -15.53 -23.65 -18.54
N GLU A 68 -14.56 -23.60 -19.46
CA GLU A 68 -13.15 -23.31 -19.18
C GLU A 68 -12.66 -22.16 -20.05
N PRO A 69 -11.71 -21.35 -19.56
CA PRO A 69 -11.11 -20.30 -20.37
C PRO A 69 -10.37 -20.84 -21.59
N VAL A 70 -10.44 -20.09 -22.68
CA VAL A 70 -9.69 -20.37 -23.91
C VAL A 70 -8.79 -19.18 -24.24
N VAL A 71 -7.53 -19.46 -24.55
CA VAL A 71 -6.55 -18.46 -24.98
C VAL A 71 -6.58 -18.34 -26.50
N LEU A 72 -6.68 -17.10 -26.98
CA LEU A 72 -6.46 -16.73 -28.39
C LEU A 72 -5.08 -16.12 -28.53
N SER A 73 -4.30 -16.53 -29.52
CA SER A 73 -3.01 -15.89 -29.79
C SER A 73 -2.88 -15.46 -31.24
N CYS A 74 -2.61 -14.17 -31.44
CA CYS A 74 -2.29 -13.62 -32.76
C CYS A 74 -1.15 -12.61 -32.72
N THR A 75 -0.63 -12.29 -33.90
CA THR A 75 0.28 -11.16 -34.09
C THR A 75 -0.43 -9.82 -33.82
N GLY A 76 0.32 -8.73 -33.87
CA GLY A 76 -0.19 -7.37 -33.80
C GLY A 76 -1.07 -6.99 -34.98
N ALA A 77 -1.06 -5.72 -35.34
CA ALA A 77 -1.74 -5.20 -36.52
C ALA A 77 -3.27 -5.48 -36.57
N THR A 78 -3.79 -5.63 -37.79
CA THR A 78 -5.22 -5.88 -38.05
C THR A 78 -5.70 -7.21 -37.49
N ALA A 79 -4.84 -8.21 -37.38
CA ALA A 79 -5.13 -9.50 -36.75
C ALA A 79 -5.82 -9.33 -35.39
N SER A 80 -5.26 -8.52 -34.52
CA SER A 80 -5.81 -8.24 -33.20
C SER A 80 -7.17 -7.54 -33.24
N ARG A 81 -7.46 -6.76 -34.29
CA ARG A 81 -8.76 -6.07 -34.46
C ARG A 81 -9.86 -7.05 -34.88
N ASN A 82 -9.52 -8.11 -35.61
CA ASN A 82 -10.46 -9.15 -36.01
C ASN A 82 -11.05 -9.92 -34.82
N TYR A 83 -10.42 -9.90 -33.65
CA TYR A 83 -10.97 -10.49 -32.43
C TYR A 83 -12.17 -9.74 -31.86
N PHE A 84 -12.35 -8.45 -32.15
CA PHE A 84 -13.29 -7.57 -31.43
C PHE A 84 -14.74 -8.04 -31.53
N SER A 85 -15.18 -8.53 -32.67
CA SER A 85 -16.57 -8.99 -32.84
C SER A 85 -16.91 -10.14 -31.88
N ALA A 86 -16.03 -11.15 -31.79
CA ALA A 86 -16.23 -12.27 -30.89
C ALA A 86 -15.95 -11.93 -29.42
N LEU A 87 -15.00 -11.03 -29.15
CA LEU A 87 -14.78 -10.54 -27.78
C LEU A 87 -15.96 -9.72 -27.27
N THR A 88 -16.61 -8.91 -28.14
CA THR A 88 -17.87 -8.22 -27.79
C THR A 88 -18.97 -9.23 -27.43
N GLU A 89 -19.13 -10.29 -28.22
CA GLU A 89 -20.06 -11.39 -27.89
C GLU A 89 -19.72 -12.04 -26.55
N ALA A 90 -18.43 -12.33 -26.32
CA ALA A 90 -17.96 -12.90 -25.06
C ALA A 90 -18.18 -11.96 -23.86
N TYR A 91 -18.04 -10.65 -24.06
CA TYR A 91 -18.24 -9.66 -23.02
C TYR A 91 -19.68 -9.64 -22.50
N TYR A 92 -20.65 -9.54 -23.42
CA TYR A 92 -22.08 -9.47 -23.04
C TYR A 92 -22.60 -10.81 -22.51
N ARG A 93 -22.02 -11.93 -22.92
CA ARG A 93 -22.36 -13.26 -22.41
C ARG A 93 -21.51 -13.72 -21.24
N LYS A 94 -20.55 -12.91 -20.78
CA LYS A 94 -19.63 -13.25 -19.69
C LYS A 94 -18.81 -14.52 -19.92
N ILE A 95 -18.36 -14.75 -21.16
CA ILE A 95 -17.60 -15.95 -21.54
C ILE A 95 -16.11 -15.68 -21.32
N PRO A 96 -15.38 -16.55 -20.60
CA PRO A 96 -13.97 -16.35 -20.28
C PRO A 96 -13.07 -16.65 -21.48
N VAL A 97 -12.68 -15.62 -22.22
CA VAL A 97 -11.74 -15.70 -23.34
C VAL A 97 -10.54 -14.79 -23.05
N LEU A 98 -9.33 -15.33 -23.12
CA LEU A 98 -8.10 -14.55 -22.97
C LEU A 98 -7.49 -14.28 -24.35
N ALA A 99 -7.57 -13.03 -24.81
CA ALA A 99 -6.92 -12.58 -26.02
C ALA A 99 -5.45 -12.19 -25.73
N LEU A 100 -4.51 -13.00 -26.17
CA LEU A 100 -3.08 -12.76 -26.09
C LEU A 100 -2.56 -12.26 -27.44
N THR A 101 -2.50 -10.95 -27.61
CA THR A 101 -1.93 -10.33 -28.80
C THR A 101 -0.47 -10.00 -28.57
N SER A 102 0.34 -10.03 -29.61
CA SER A 102 1.76 -9.73 -29.46
C SER A 102 2.17 -8.52 -30.30
N ILE A 103 3.13 -7.76 -29.80
CA ILE A 103 3.67 -6.56 -30.46
C ILE A 103 5.19 -6.54 -30.26
N HIS A 104 5.93 -5.96 -31.20
CA HIS A 104 7.28 -5.50 -30.92
C HIS A 104 7.22 -4.27 -30.01
N HIS A 105 8.30 -3.64 -29.72
CA HIS A 105 8.39 -2.57 -28.71
C HIS A 105 7.25 -1.53 -28.75
N MET A 106 6.60 -1.32 -27.64
CA MET A 106 5.53 -0.31 -27.48
C MET A 106 5.96 1.08 -27.93
N ASN A 107 7.25 1.44 -27.75
CA ASN A 107 7.82 2.70 -28.20
C ASN A 107 7.78 2.88 -29.74
N SER A 108 7.47 1.83 -30.49
CA SER A 108 7.33 1.90 -31.94
C SER A 108 5.93 2.37 -32.40
N VAL A 109 4.95 2.39 -31.50
CA VAL A 109 3.59 2.87 -31.79
C VAL A 109 3.64 4.37 -32.15
N GLY A 110 3.00 4.74 -33.26
CA GLY A 110 2.99 6.13 -33.74
C GLY A 110 4.23 6.59 -34.48
N ASN A 111 5.26 5.75 -34.62
CA ASN A 111 6.53 6.08 -35.27
C ASN A 111 6.62 5.60 -36.74
N LEU A 112 5.49 5.53 -37.43
CA LEU A 112 5.37 5.16 -38.85
C LEU A 112 5.92 3.76 -39.22
N LEU A 113 6.12 2.90 -38.23
CA LEU A 113 6.50 1.51 -38.48
C LEU A 113 5.27 0.69 -38.86
N PRO A 114 5.38 -0.18 -39.88
CA PRO A 114 4.28 -1.05 -40.28
C PRO A 114 3.82 -1.95 -39.12
N GLN A 115 2.52 -2.22 -39.04
CA GLN A 115 1.90 -3.17 -38.11
C GLN A 115 1.94 -2.74 -36.61
N MET A 116 2.35 -1.51 -36.30
CA MET A 116 2.40 -0.98 -34.93
C MET A 116 1.12 -0.21 -34.59
N LEU A 117 0.02 -0.94 -34.36
CA LEU A 117 -1.25 -0.35 -33.95
C LEU A 117 -1.29 -0.14 -32.43
N ASP A 118 -1.87 0.97 -32.03
CA ASP A 118 -2.13 1.24 -30.62
C ASP A 118 -3.24 0.30 -30.08
N ARG A 119 -2.91 -0.45 -29.03
CA ARG A 119 -3.80 -1.36 -28.30
C ARG A 119 -3.82 -1.07 -26.80
N THR A 120 -3.38 0.12 -26.40
CA THR A 120 -3.37 0.54 -24.99
C THR A 120 -4.79 0.79 -24.48
N VAL A 121 -5.67 1.26 -25.36
CA VAL A 121 -7.08 1.52 -25.03
C VAL A 121 -7.96 0.70 -25.99
N LEU A 122 -8.83 -0.13 -25.41
CA LEU A 122 -9.84 -0.89 -26.12
C LEU A 122 -11.23 -0.33 -25.84
N PRO A 123 -12.23 -0.56 -26.72
CA PRO A 123 -13.61 -0.28 -26.39
C PRO A 123 -14.03 -0.93 -25.07
N LYS A 124 -14.86 -0.26 -24.28
CA LYS A 124 -15.20 -0.68 -22.91
C LYS A 124 -15.97 -2.00 -22.84
N ASP A 125 -16.61 -2.40 -23.95
CA ASP A 125 -17.46 -3.59 -24.08
C ASP A 125 -16.81 -4.69 -24.93
N VAL A 126 -15.50 -4.65 -25.08
CA VAL A 126 -14.73 -5.70 -25.78
C VAL A 126 -14.02 -6.60 -24.78
N VAL A 127 -13.47 -6.04 -23.70
CA VAL A 127 -12.80 -6.78 -22.62
C VAL A 127 -13.03 -6.15 -21.26
N ARG A 128 -13.01 -6.96 -20.21
CA ARG A 128 -13.12 -6.49 -18.82
C ARG A 128 -11.82 -5.89 -18.31
N TYR A 129 -10.71 -6.38 -18.77
CA TYR A 129 -9.37 -5.94 -18.39
C TYR A 129 -8.42 -6.05 -19.57
N SER A 130 -7.54 -5.05 -19.72
CA SER A 130 -6.49 -5.04 -20.74
C SER A 130 -5.15 -4.72 -20.09
N LEU A 131 -4.15 -5.55 -20.38
CA LEU A 131 -2.79 -5.45 -19.84
C LEU A 131 -1.79 -5.20 -20.97
N GLN A 132 -0.93 -4.19 -20.82
CA GLN A 132 0.31 -4.07 -21.57
C GLN A 132 1.41 -4.82 -20.79
N CYS A 133 2.05 -5.81 -21.42
CA CYS A 133 2.98 -6.73 -20.77
C CYS A 133 4.39 -6.60 -21.39
N PRO A 134 5.19 -5.60 -20.99
CA PRO A 134 6.54 -5.40 -21.47
C PRO A 134 7.49 -6.51 -21.03
N VAL A 135 8.64 -6.63 -21.69
CA VAL A 135 9.71 -7.55 -21.28
C VAL A 135 10.37 -7.04 -20.00
N PRO A 136 10.31 -7.77 -18.86
CA PRO A 136 10.88 -7.30 -17.62
C PRO A 136 12.41 -7.45 -17.60
N VAL A 137 13.11 -6.39 -17.19
CA VAL A 137 14.58 -6.36 -17.10
C VAL A 137 15.05 -6.50 -15.64
N THR A 138 14.34 -5.88 -14.70
CA THR A 138 14.69 -5.90 -13.27
C THR A 138 13.83 -6.90 -12.50
N GLN A 139 14.28 -7.31 -11.32
CA GLN A 139 13.48 -8.18 -10.43
C GLN A 139 12.14 -7.54 -10.03
N LYS A 140 12.11 -6.22 -9.85
CA LYS A 140 10.87 -5.50 -9.59
C LYS A 140 9.90 -5.62 -10.76
N GLN A 141 10.37 -5.44 -11.99
CA GLN A 141 9.54 -5.59 -13.19
C GLN A 141 9.04 -7.03 -13.38
N VAL A 142 9.83 -8.04 -12.97
CA VAL A 142 9.37 -9.44 -12.94
C VAL A 142 8.20 -9.60 -11.97
N ALA A 143 8.32 -9.09 -10.75
CA ALA A 143 7.24 -9.15 -9.76
C ALA A 143 5.99 -8.37 -10.21
N ASP A 144 6.17 -7.21 -10.85
CA ASP A 144 5.08 -6.42 -11.43
C ASP A 144 4.39 -7.17 -12.61
N CYS A 145 5.17 -7.85 -13.45
CA CYS A 145 4.64 -8.69 -14.54
C CYS A 145 3.81 -9.84 -13.97
N GLU A 146 4.33 -10.57 -12.97
CA GLU A 146 3.59 -11.64 -12.29
C GLU A 146 2.26 -11.14 -11.70
N LEU A 147 2.28 -10.01 -10.98
CA LEU A 147 1.08 -9.43 -10.41
C LEU A 147 0.05 -9.07 -11.48
N ASN A 148 0.47 -8.40 -12.54
CA ASN A 148 -0.44 -7.91 -13.58
C ASN A 148 -1.02 -9.04 -14.43
N VAL A 149 -0.24 -10.08 -14.72
CA VAL A 149 -0.74 -11.27 -15.42
C VAL A 149 -1.74 -12.05 -14.53
N ASN A 150 -1.46 -12.20 -13.22
CA ASN A 150 -2.45 -12.74 -12.29
C ASN A 150 -3.75 -11.92 -12.29
N LYS A 151 -3.66 -10.58 -12.24
CA LYS A 151 -4.86 -9.72 -12.33
C LYS A 151 -5.67 -10.02 -13.59
N ALA A 152 -5.02 -10.07 -14.76
CA ALA A 152 -5.70 -10.37 -16.00
C ALA A 152 -6.41 -11.74 -15.96
N ILE A 153 -5.73 -12.78 -15.47
CA ILE A 153 -6.31 -14.12 -15.36
C ILE A 153 -7.49 -14.13 -14.36
N LEU A 154 -7.37 -13.46 -13.22
CA LEU A 154 -8.44 -13.40 -12.22
C LEU A 154 -9.69 -12.68 -12.74
N GLU A 155 -9.55 -11.71 -13.64
CA GLU A 155 -10.70 -11.00 -14.23
C GLU A 155 -11.50 -11.86 -15.24
N LEU A 156 -10.96 -12.99 -15.71
CA LEU A 156 -11.73 -13.99 -16.49
C LEU A 156 -12.94 -14.52 -15.72
N TYR A 157 -12.92 -14.48 -14.39
CA TYR A 157 -13.92 -15.11 -13.52
C TYR A 157 -14.69 -14.12 -12.65
N ARG A 158 -14.17 -12.93 -12.45
CA ARG A 158 -14.75 -11.94 -11.52
C ARG A 158 -16.11 -11.46 -11.99
N HIS A 159 -17.05 -11.31 -11.05
CA HIS A 159 -18.43 -10.83 -11.30
C HIS A 159 -19.16 -11.57 -12.44
N GLY A 160 -18.98 -12.88 -12.48
CA GLY A 160 -19.56 -13.75 -13.50
C GLY A 160 -18.69 -13.97 -14.74
N GLY A 161 -17.49 -13.41 -14.75
CA GLY A 161 -16.50 -13.66 -15.81
C GLY A 161 -16.61 -12.72 -17.02
N GLY A 162 -15.76 -13.00 -17.99
CA GLY A 162 -15.73 -12.29 -19.27
C GLY A 162 -14.36 -12.30 -19.94
N PRO A 163 -14.23 -11.72 -21.14
CA PRO A 163 -12.99 -11.71 -21.88
C PRO A 163 -11.97 -10.72 -21.27
N VAL A 164 -10.69 -11.06 -21.39
CA VAL A 164 -9.56 -10.21 -21.02
C VAL A 164 -8.53 -10.15 -22.14
N HIS A 165 -7.67 -9.13 -22.11
CA HIS A 165 -6.64 -8.92 -23.10
C HIS A 165 -5.27 -8.76 -22.44
N ILE A 166 -4.28 -9.46 -22.97
CA ILE A 166 -2.86 -9.25 -22.68
C ILE A 166 -2.16 -8.90 -23.98
N ASN A 167 -1.58 -7.70 -24.06
CA ASN A 167 -0.71 -7.31 -25.17
C ASN A 167 0.73 -7.60 -24.80
N LEU A 168 1.28 -8.68 -25.30
CA LEU A 168 2.60 -9.19 -25.00
C LEU A 168 3.65 -8.47 -25.87
N GLU A 169 4.53 -7.73 -25.25
CA GLU A 169 5.69 -7.19 -25.95
C GLU A 169 6.71 -8.29 -26.20
N THR A 170 7.23 -8.40 -27.42
CA THR A 170 8.20 -9.41 -27.82
C THR A 170 9.38 -8.77 -28.54
N GLU A 171 10.58 -9.29 -28.33
CA GLU A 171 11.77 -8.86 -29.03
C GLU A 171 11.88 -9.53 -30.42
N ARG A 172 12.73 -8.97 -31.29
CA ARG A 172 13.09 -9.62 -32.56
C ARG A 172 14.21 -10.62 -32.30
N GLY A 173 14.16 -11.78 -32.98
CA GLY A 173 15.19 -12.79 -32.88
C GLY A 173 14.90 -13.83 -31.79
N PHE A 174 13.74 -14.45 -31.87
CA PHE A 174 13.26 -15.47 -30.95
C PHE A 174 14.25 -16.60 -30.73
N THR A 175 14.61 -16.85 -29.47
CA THR A 175 15.40 -17.98 -29.03
C THR A 175 14.60 -18.86 -28.07
N PHE A 176 14.86 -20.18 -28.10
CA PHE A 176 14.13 -21.19 -27.34
C PHE A 176 15.12 -22.13 -26.65
N ASN A 177 15.83 -21.59 -25.66
CA ASN A 177 16.83 -22.34 -24.90
C ASN A 177 16.35 -22.72 -23.48
N THR A 178 15.27 -22.13 -23.02
CA THR A 178 14.74 -22.35 -21.67
C THR A 178 14.07 -23.72 -21.59
N LYS A 179 14.56 -24.58 -20.68
CA LYS A 179 14.05 -25.94 -20.47
C LYS A 179 12.89 -25.96 -19.47
N GLU A 180 12.95 -25.12 -18.43
CA GLU A 180 12.00 -25.07 -17.33
C GLU A 180 11.44 -23.66 -17.18
N LEU A 181 10.13 -23.57 -16.99
CA LEU A 181 9.46 -22.31 -16.73
C LEU A 181 9.86 -21.77 -15.33
N PRO A 182 9.87 -20.46 -15.14
CA PRO A 182 10.16 -19.87 -13.83
C PRO A 182 9.09 -20.28 -12.81
N LYS A 183 9.51 -20.37 -11.54
CA LYS A 183 8.55 -20.43 -10.44
C LYS A 183 7.89 -19.07 -10.32
N VAL A 184 6.58 -19.03 -10.42
CA VAL A 184 5.76 -17.82 -10.38
C VAL A 184 4.90 -17.79 -9.14
N ARG A 185 4.63 -16.60 -8.65
CA ARG A 185 3.69 -16.39 -7.56
C ARG A 185 2.26 -16.42 -8.11
N VAL A 186 1.49 -17.40 -7.64
CA VAL A 186 0.09 -17.58 -8.02
C VAL A 186 -0.81 -16.85 -7.03
N ILE A 187 -1.70 -16.00 -7.54
CA ILE A 187 -2.72 -15.33 -6.74
C ILE A 187 -4.06 -16.00 -7.03
N LYS A 188 -4.75 -16.48 -5.98
CA LYS A 188 -6.07 -17.08 -6.09
C LYS A 188 -7.14 -16.13 -5.52
N ARG A 189 -8.32 -16.09 -6.13
CA ARG A 189 -9.49 -15.38 -5.62
C ARG A 189 -10.52 -16.38 -5.08
N TYR A 190 -11.12 -16.04 -3.93
CA TYR A 190 -12.14 -16.79 -3.24
C TYR A 190 -13.35 -15.89 -3.04
N GLY A 191 -14.54 -16.37 -3.37
CA GLY A 191 -15.82 -15.72 -3.09
C GLY A 191 -16.52 -16.37 -1.90
N TYR A 192 -17.85 -16.24 -1.81
CA TYR A 192 -18.66 -16.73 -0.68
C TYR A 192 -18.81 -18.25 -0.60
N ASP A 193 -18.30 -19.02 -1.57
CA ASP A 193 -18.26 -20.48 -1.45
C ASP A 193 -17.12 -20.92 -0.53
N VAL A 194 -17.44 -21.02 0.74
CA VAL A 194 -16.48 -21.37 1.81
C VAL A 194 -15.89 -22.78 1.68
N SER A 195 -16.51 -23.67 0.90
CA SER A 195 -16.00 -25.04 0.70
C SER A 195 -14.64 -25.06 -0.02
N ASN A 196 -14.33 -24.01 -0.74
CA ASN A 196 -13.08 -23.83 -1.49
C ASN A 196 -12.03 -22.99 -0.75
N TRP A 197 -12.35 -22.50 0.45
CA TRP A 197 -11.43 -21.63 1.18
C TRP A 197 -10.25 -22.45 1.73
N PRO A 198 -9.02 -21.89 1.67
CA PRO A 198 -7.85 -22.58 2.18
C PRO A 198 -7.89 -22.63 3.72
N GLU A 199 -7.35 -23.68 4.29
CA GLU A 199 -7.10 -23.71 5.73
C GLU A 199 -6.12 -22.62 6.16
N LEU A 200 -6.32 -22.08 7.36
CA LEU A 200 -5.36 -21.20 8.01
C LEU A 200 -4.42 -22.07 8.87
N PRO A 201 -3.12 -22.20 8.51
CA PRO A 201 -2.21 -23.09 9.21
C PRO A 201 -2.02 -22.69 10.68
N SER A 202 -2.26 -23.61 11.60
CA SER A 202 -2.18 -23.39 13.06
C SER A 202 -0.75 -23.19 13.59
N ASP A 203 0.27 -23.63 12.82
CA ASP A 203 1.69 -23.47 13.15
C ASP A 203 2.28 -22.13 12.73
N LYS A 204 1.50 -21.29 12.01
CA LYS A 204 1.96 -20.01 11.47
C LYS A 204 1.50 -18.84 12.33
N ARG A 205 2.37 -17.85 12.50
CA ARG A 205 2.00 -16.57 13.12
C ARG A 205 1.19 -15.74 12.16
N VAL A 206 0.01 -15.33 12.57
CA VAL A 206 -0.94 -14.56 11.76
C VAL A 206 -1.03 -13.14 12.31
N ALA A 207 -0.99 -12.16 11.42
CA ALA A 207 -1.32 -10.78 11.73
C ALA A 207 -2.48 -10.31 10.85
N VAL A 208 -3.47 -9.67 11.44
CA VAL A 208 -4.44 -8.85 10.72
C VAL A 208 -3.86 -7.44 10.62
N TRP A 209 -3.67 -6.95 9.42
CA TRP A 209 -3.20 -5.59 9.18
C TRP A 209 -4.36 -4.73 8.70
N ILE A 210 -4.68 -3.70 9.49
CA ILE A 210 -5.80 -2.82 9.19
C ILE A 210 -5.26 -1.51 8.61
N GLY A 211 -5.61 -1.23 7.35
CA GLY A 211 -5.40 0.07 6.73
C GLY A 211 -6.39 1.13 7.24
N ASN A 212 -6.60 2.19 6.47
CA ASN A 212 -7.67 3.15 6.79
C ASN A 212 -9.02 2.42 6.82
N HIS A 213 -9.73 2.57 7.92
CA HIS A 213 -10.97 1.84 8.13
C HIS A 213 -12.05 2.73 8.74
N LYS A 214 -13.30 2.50 8.36
CA LYS A 214 -14.47 3.09 9.03
C LYS A 214 -14.52 2.61 10.49
N PRO A 215 -15.18 3.32 11.40
CA PRO A 215 -15.43 2.82 12.75
C PRO A 215 -16.03 1.41 12.71
N PHE A 216 -15.46 0.50 13.48
CA PHE A 216 -15.95 -0.88 13.57
C PHE A 216 -17.34 -0.92 14.19
N SER A 217 -18.26 -1.69 13.59
CA SER A 217 -19.47 -2.09 14.30
C SER A 217 -19.13 -3.07 15.42
N ASP A 218 -20.00 -3.16 16.43
CA ASP A 218 -19.78 -4.11 17.54
C ASP A 218 -19.67 -5.55 17.04
N SER A 219 -20.46 -5.94 16.02
CA SER A 219 -20.40 -7.27 15.41
C SER A 219 -19.08 -7.55 14.71
N LEU A 220 -18.56 -6.60 13.93
CA LEU A 220 -17.28 -6.75 13.25
C LEU A 220 -16.12 -6.77 14.26
N LYS A 221 -16.16 -5.90 15.28
CA LYS A 221 -15.18 -5.88 16.37
C LYS A 221 -15.15 -7.21 17.09
N HIS A 222 -16.30 -7.76 17.45
CA HIS A 222 -16.41 -9.06 18.12
C HIS A 222 -15.89 -10.22 17.25
N SER A 223 -16.18 -10.22 15.94
CA SER A 223 -15.65 -11.22 15.01
C SER A 223 -14.13 -11.14 14.88
N LEU A 224 -13.55 -9.93 14.84
CA LEU A 224 -12.10 -9.76 14.81
C LEU A 224 -11.44 -10.24 16.11
N GLU A 225 -12.03 -9.93 17.27
CA GLU A 225 -11.55 -10.43 18.56
C GLU A 225 -11.63 -11.96 18.66
N GLY A 226 -12.71 -12.55 18.13
CA GLY A 226 -12.86 -13.99 18.01
C GLY A 226 -11.77 -14.62 17.14
N PHE A 227 -11.51 -14.03 15.97
CA PHE A 227 -10.44 -14.45 15.07
C PHE A 227 -9.06 -14.41 15.75
N VAL A 228 -8.75 -13.32 16.46
CA VAL A 228 -7.48 -13.16 17.18
C VAL A 228 -7.29 -14.25 18.23
N ARG A 229 -8.32 -14.53 19.00
CA ARG A 229 -8.28 -15.59 20.05
C ARG A 229 -8.15 -16.98 19.47
N SER A 230 -8.91 -17.28 18.41
CA SER A 230 -8.92 -18.60 17.77
C SER A 230 -7.60 -18.97 17.10
N ASN A 231 -6.88 -17.97 16.58
CA ASN A 231 -5.71 -18.19 15.75
C ASN A 231 -4.39 -17.72 16.39
N ASN A 232 -4.40 -17.38 17.69
CA ASN A 232 -3.23 -16.76 18.35
C ASN A 232 -2.63 -15.63 17.48
N ALA A 233 -3.50 -14.73 16.98
CA ALA A 233 -3.15 -13.69 16.04
C ALA A 233 -2.92 -12.33 16.72
N ILE A 234 -2.40 -11.37 15.96
CA ILE A 234 -2.31 -9.94 16.36
C ILE A 234 -3.06 -9.07 15.36
N VAL A 235 -3.43 -7.86 15.79
CA VAL A 235 -4.00 -6.84 14.91
C VAL A 235 -3.04 -5.66 14.85
N ILE A 236 -2.37 -5.47 13.72
CA ILE A 236 -1.46 -4.34 13.51
C ILE A 236 -2.28 -3.15 13.05
N ILE A 237 -2.19 -2.07 13.82
CA ILE A 237 -2.97 -0.85 13.63
C ILE A 237 -2.07 0.39 13.50
N ASP A 238 -2.59 1.39 12.80
CA ASP A 238 -2.12 2.77 12.83
C ASP A 238 -3.24 3.74 13.27
N LYS A 239 -3.00 5.03 13.21
CA LYS A 239 -3.97 6.07 13.61
C LYS A 239 -5.18 6.17 12.68
N THR A 240 -5.21 5.45 11.58
CA THR A 240 -6.33 5.44 10.62
C THR A 240 -7.15 4.16 10.66
N SER A 241 -6.71 3.18 11.44
CA SER A 241 -7.32 1.83 11.48
C SER A 241 -8.66 1.76 12.23
N SER A 242 -9.02 2.78 13.03
CA SER A 242 -10.28 2.86 13.79
C SER A 242 -10.58 1.63 14.68
N TYR A 243 -9.55 0.92 15.16
CA TYR A 243 -9.67 -0.27 15.98
C TYR A 243 -8.86 -0.13 17.28
N ASP A 244 -9.49 -0.44 18.41
CA ASP A 244 -8.91 -0.40 19.75
C ASP A 244 -9.21 -1.67 20.59
N GLY A 245 -9.64 -2.74 19.90
CA GLY A 245 -10.08 -3.98 20.54
C GLY A 245 -8.94 -4.91 20.96
N TYR A 246 -9.31 -6.13 21.38
CA TYR A 246 -8.36 -7.14 21.80
C TYR A 246 -7.36 -7.49 20.69
N GLY A 247 -6.09 -7.64 21.07
CA GLY A 247 -5.00 -7.95 20.14
C GLY A 247 -4.47 -6.78 19.32
N ALA A 248 -5.00 -5.54 19.52
CA ALA A 248 -4.54 -4.34 18.85
C ALA A 248 -3.11 -3.99 19.23
N VAL A 249 -2.24 -3.87 18.24
CA VAL A 249 -0.81 -3.56 18.39
C VAL A 249 -0.46 -2.33 17.56
N PRO A 250 -0.18 -1.18 18.20
CA PRO A 250 0.36 -0.02 17.52
C PRO A 250 1.85 -0.23 17.25
N ALA A 251 2.17 -0.91 16.16
CA ALA A 251 3.49 -1.44 15.85
C ALA A 251 4.52 -0.39 15.41
N ALA A 252 4.12 0.86 15.14
CA ALA A 252 4.94 1.87 14.49
C ALA A 252 6.31 2.08 15.16
N ILE A 253 6.34 2.24 16.50
CA ILE A 253 7.59 2.49 17.21
C ILE A 253 8.60 1.34 17.07
N LEU A 254 8.15 0.07 17.06
CA LEU A 254 9.01 -1.09 16.86
C LEU A 254 9.36 -1.27 15.38
N SER A 255 8.37 -1.11 14.50
CA SER A 255 8.55 -1.31 13.06
C SER A 255 9.54 -0.34 12.42
N GLN A 256 9.67 0.85 12.98
CA GLN A 256 10.58 1.90 12.51
C GLN A 256 11.99 1.80 13.10
N GLN A 257 12.24 0.92 14.09
CA GLN A 257 13.60 0.73 14.59
C GLN A 257 14.50 0.23 13.46
N VAL A 258 15.58 0.95 13.17
CA VAL A 258 16.49 0.66 12.04
C VAL A 258 17.04 -0.76 12.11
N SER A 259 17.28 -1.27 13.31
CA SER A 259 17.90 -2.55 13.59
C SER A 259 16.93 -3.67 13.96
N ALA A 260 15.67 -3.37 14.28
CA ALA A 260 14.77 -4.35 14.92
C ALA A 260 14.61 -5.65 14.12
N TRP A 261 14.46 -5.53 12.79
CA TRP A 261 14.17 -6.71 11.97
C TRP A 261 15.41 -7.54 11.62
N ARG A 262 16.60 -7.09 11.98
CA ARG A 262 17.86 -7.85 11.95
C ARG A 262 18.18 -8.48 13.32
N ASN A 263 17.65 -7.90 14.39
CA ASN A 263 17.89 -8.37 15.74
C ASN A 263 17.12 -9.69 16.02
N PRO A 264 17.83 -10.78 16.42
CA PRO A 264 17.21 -12.07 16.77
C PRO A 264 16.14 -11.97 17.86
N LYS A 265 16.23 -10.98 18.77
CA LYS A 265 15.25 -10.70 19.82
C LYS A 265 13.83 -10.57 19.28
N TYR A 266 13.66 -9.98 18.08
CA TYR A 266 12.35 -9.74 17.48
C TYR A 266 11.95 -10.78 16.43
N LYS A 267 12.73 -11.85 16.24
CA LYS A 267 12.44 -12.89 15.24
C LYS A 267 11.05 -13.50 15.42
N ASN A 268 10.64 -13.72 16.68
CA ASN A 268 9.35 -14.33 17.00
C ASN A 268 8.15 -13.38 16.88
N LEU A 269 8.40 -12.09 16.63
CA LEU A 269 7.36 -11.08 16.41
C LEU A 269 6.96 -10.93 14.95
N ARG A 270 7.67 -11.55 14.02
CA ARG A 270 7.40 -11.42 12.58
C ARG A 270 6.26 -12.35 12.19
N PRO A 271 5.17 -11.85 11.58
CA PRO A 271 4.10 -12.71 11.06
C PRO A 271 4.58 -13.51 9.84
N SER A 272 4.06 -14.71 9.69
CA SER A 272 4.24 -15.54 8.50
C SER A 272 3.13 -15.29 7.48
N ILE A 273 1.90 -15.06 7.97
CA ILE A 273 0.72 -14.75 7.17
C ILE A 273 0.18 -13.40 7.61
N VAL A 274 -0.10 -12.53 6.65
CA VAL A 274 -0.74 -11.24 6.89
C VAL A 274 -2.08 -11.20 6.19
N VAL A 275 -3.15 -10.98 6.95
CA VAL A 275 -4.49 -10.71 6.45
C VAL A 275 -4.67 -9.18 6.41
N HIS A 276 -4.78 -8.62 5.24
CA HIS A 276 -4.93 -7.17 5.03
C HIS A 276 -6.38 -6.81 4.78
N ILE A 277 -6.94 -5.97 5.65
CA ILE A 277 -8.29 -5.40 5.58
C ILE A 277 -8.23 -3.87 5.56
N GLY A 278 -9.35 -3.23 5.28
CA GLY A 278 -9.41 -1.76 5.16
C GLY A 278 -8.76 -1.25 3.86
N GLU A 279 -8.44 0.04 3.80
CA GLU A 279 -7.95 0.71 2.59
C GLU A 279 -6.48 1.17 2.71
N VAL A 280 -6.12 2.30 2.12
CA VAL A 280 -4.75 2.82 2.10
C VAL A 280 -4.24 3.06 3.52
N ASN A 281 -3.10 2.48 3.87
CA ASN A 281 -2.52 2.65 5.21
C ASN A 281 -2.00 4.06 5.41
N GLY A 282 -2.20 4.57 6.61
CA GLY A 282 -1.67 5.87 7.01
C GLY A 282 -0.18 5.85 7.30
N ASP A 283 0.33 4.74 7.83
CA ASP A 283 1.73 4.56 8.18
C ASP A 283 2.46 3.63 7.20
N TYR A 284 3.15 4.22 6.24
CA TYR A 284 3.94 3.49 5.24
C TYR A 284 5.37 3.14 5.71
N GLU A 285 5.79 3.59 6.88
CA GLU A 285 7.11 3.30 7.43
C GLU A 285 7.12 2.05 8.33
N SER A 286 5.96 1.60 8.78
CA SER A 286 5.81 0.43 9.64
C SER A 286 5.85 -0.92 8.93
N PHE A 287 6.26 -0.96 7.66
CA PHE A 287 6.25 -2.18 6.85
C PHE A 287 7.36 -3.18 7.22
N GLY A 288 8.37 -2.77 7.97
CA GLY A 288 9.45 -3.66 8.40
C GLY A 288 8.98 -4.92 9.12
N VAL A 289 7.89 -4.84 9.87
CA VAL A 289 7.27 -5.99 10.57
C VAL A 289 6.87 -7.12 9.61
N PHE A 290 6.53 -6.80 8.36
CA PHE A 290 6.09 -7.75 7.35
C PHE A 290 7.23 -8.33 6.50
N SER A 291 8.47 -7.95 6.76
CA SER A 291 9.64 -8.35 5.95
C SER A 291 9.78 -9.87 5.81
N ALA A 292 9.44 -10.64 6.84
CA ALA A 292 9.51 -12.10 6.86
C ALA A 292 8.19 -12.79 6.48
N ALA A 293 7.12 -12.06 6.16
CA ALA A 293 5.86 -12.66 5.79
C ALA A 293 6.00 -13.48 4.49
N GLU A 294 5.47 -14.69 4.52
CA GLU A 294 5.48 -15.62 3.40
C GLU A 294 4.28 -15.38 2.47
N GLN A 295 3.15 -14.95 3.03
CA GLN A 295 1.89 -14.77 2.33
C GLN A 295 1.16 -13.51 2.80
N PHE A 296 0.53 -12.83 1.83
CA PHE A 296 -0.48 -11.81 2.08
C PHE A 296 -1.82 -12.26 1.54
N TRP A 297 -2.85 -12.08 2.35
CA TRP A 297 -4.25 -12.36 2.03
C TRP A 297 -5.01 -11.04 2.08
N ARG A 298 -5.54 -10.59 0.96
CA ARG A 298 -6.40 -9.40 0.91
C ARG A 298 -7.84 -9.80 1.11
N VAL A 299 -8.54 -9.16 2.04
CA VAL A 299 -9.99 -9.33 2.25
C VAL A 299 -10.67 -8.01 1.96
N ASN A 300 -11.55 -8.00 0.98
CA ASN A 300 -12.35 -6.83 0.61
C ASN A 300 -13.45 -7.25 -0.35
N GLU A 301 -14.65 -6.66 -0.22
CA GLU A 301 -15.79 -6.93 -1.10
C GLU A 301 -15.55 -6.54 -2.57
N ASP A 302 -14.57 -5.66 -2.83
CA ASP A 302 -14.19 -5.29 -4.21
C ASP A 302 -13.48 -6.42 -4.95
N GLY A 303 -12.88 -7.38 -4.23
CA GLY A 303 -12.16 -8.52 -4.81
C GLY A 303 -10.95 -8.15 -5.66
N GLU A 304 -10.40 -6.93 -5.53
CA GLU A 304 -9.25 -6.51 -6.32
C GLU A 304 -7.92 -7.05 -5.77
N ALA A 305 -7.07 -7.52 -6.67
CA ALA A 305 -5.72 -7.96 -6.33
C ALA A 305 -4.80 -6.75 -6.13
N ARG A 306 -4.76 -6.23 -4.90
CA ARG A 306 -3.90 -5.11 -4.48
C ARG A 306 -2.73 -5.62 -3.67
N ASP A 307 -1.51 -5.39 -4.12
CA ASP A 307 -0.30 -5.98 -3.55
C ASP A 307 0.78 -4.93 -3.25
N LEU A 308 0.66 -4.28 -2.11
CA LEU A 308 1.63 -3.29 -1.67
C LEU A 308 3.00 -3.92 -1.34
N MET A 309 3.01 -5.14 -0.81
CA MET A 309 4.22 -5.78 -0.28
C MET A 309 4.91 -6.73 -1.27
N GLY A 310 4.35 -6.94 -2.46
CA GLY A 310 4.88 -7.91 -3.43
C GLY A 310 4.73 -9.37 -2.98
N LYS A 311 3.77 -9.67 -2.08
CA LYS A 311 3.61 -10.99 -1.43
C LYS A 311 2.18 -11.51 -1.43
N LEU A 312 1.27 -10.86 -2.16
CA LEU A 312 -0.13 -11.28 -2.25
C LEU A 312 -0.23 -12.68 -2.86
N THR A 313 -0.97 -13.56 -2.20
CA THR A 313 -1.23 -14.93 -2.67
C THR A 313 -2.72 -15.24 -2.74
N LYS A 314 -3.55 -14.55 -1.95
CA LYS A 314 -4.99 -14.81 -1.91
C LYS A 314 -5.77 -13.49 -1.83
N VAL A 315 -6.89 -13.46 -2.54
CA VAL A 315 -7.89 -12.39 -2.49
C VAL A 315 -9.21 -13.02 -2.08
N PHE A 316 -9.84 -12.49 -1.04
CA PHE A 316 -11.18 -12.90 -0.61
C PHE A 316 -12.14 -11.77 -0.96
N GLU A 317 -12.99 -12.03 -1.96
CA GLU A 317 -14.07 -11.15 -2.42
C GLU A 317 -15.31 -11.36 -1.57
N VAL A 318 -15.20 -10.98 -0.30
CA VAL A 318 -16.24 -11.18 0.73
C VAL A 318 -16.17 -10.06 1.76
N SER A 319 -17.21 -9.95 2.60
CA SER A 319 -17.16 -9.03 3.72
C SER A 319 -16.08 -9.45 4.75
N GLU A 320 -15.50 -8.48 5.41
CA GLU A 320 -14.54 -8.73 6.50
C GLU A 320 -15.17 -9.55 7.61
N TYR A 321 -16.45 -9.29 7.90
CA TYR A 321 -17.21 -10.04 8.91
C TYR A 321 -17.28 -11.52 8.59
N ASP A 322 -17.66 -11.89 7.35
CA ASP A 322 -17.80 -13.30 6.94
C ASP A 322 -16.45 -14.02 6.95
N PHE A 323 -15.40 -13.35 6.50
CA PHE A 323 -14.04 -13.86 6.54
C PHE A 323 -13.60 -14.18 7.98
N LEU A 324 -13.69 -13.18 8.86
CA LEU A 324 -13.25 -13.32 10.26
C LEU A 324 -14.04 -14.36 11.01
N LYS A 325 -15.37 -14.41 10.78
CA LYS A 325 -16.26 -15.39 11.39
C LYS A 325 -15.93 -16.82 10.93
N HIS A 326 -15.63 -17.02 9.65
CA HIS A 326 -15.29 -18.35 9.12
C HIS A 326 -14.04 -18.94 9.80
N TYR A 327 -13.00 -18.12 9.99
CA TYR A 327 -11.76 -18.57 10.64
C TYR A 327 -11.76 -18.44 12.16
N SER A 328 -12.89 -18.10 12.77
CA SER A 328 -13.06 -18.12 14.23
C SER A 328 -13.64 -19.45 14.71
N THR A 329 -13.20 -19.87 15.88
CA THR A 329 -13.76 -21.02 16.61
C THR A 329 -14.37 -20.53 17.92
N ASP A 330 -15.22 -21.34 18.56
CA ASP A 330 -15.81 -21.01 19.87
C ASP A 330 -14.79 -21.08 21.03
N SER A 331 -13.52 -21.33 20.73
CA SER A 331 -12.47 -21.43 21.75
C SER A 331 -12.08 -20.05 22.29
N VAL A 332 -12.14 -19.92 23.61
CA VAL A 332 -11.68 -18.71 24.31
C VAL A 332 -10.18 -18.84 24.57
N GLY A 333 -9.37 -18.61 23.54
CA GLY A 333 -7.92 -18.55 23.66
C GLY A 333 -7.41 -17.17 24.10
N VAL A 334 -6.17 -17.12 24.57
CA VAL A 334 -5.40 -15.88 24.78
C VAL A 334 -4.31 -15.80 23.71
N SER A 335 -4.09 -14.64 23.14
CA SER A 335 -3.02 -14.48 22.17
C SER A 335 -1.70 -14.11 22.86
N ASP A 336 -0.91 -15.13 23.20
CA ASP A 336 0.46 -14.93 23.69
C ASP A 336 1.32 -14.12 22.70
N TYR A 337 1.01 -14.23 21.42
CA TYR A 337 1.71 -13.48 20.38
C TYR A 337 1.43 -11.98 20.49
N ALA A 338 0.17 -11.57 20.71
CA ALA A 338 -0.20 -10.17 20.93
C ALA A 338 0.45 -9.62 22.21
N ASP A 339 0.40 -10.37 23.32
CA ASP A 339 0.98 -9.95 24.59
C ASP A 339 2.51 -9.78 24.49
N ASN A 340 3.19 -10.69 23.81
CA ASN A 340 4.63 -10.58 23.56
C ASN A 340 4.98 -9.36 22.71
N PHE A 341 4.20 -9.08 21.67
CA PHE A 341 4.43 -7.92 20.82
C PHE A 341 4.21 -6.62 21.58
N ILE A 342 3.09 -6.51 22.30
CA ILE A 342 2.76 -5.32 23.12
C ILE A 342 3.84 -5.09 24.18
N ARG A 343 4.37 -6.14 24.81
CA ARG A 343 5.46 -6.03 25.78
C ARG A 343 6.71 -5.40 25.17
N CYS A 344 7.10 -5.82 23.97
CA CYS A 344 8.24 -5.24 23.26
C CYS A 344 8.01 -3.78 22.85
N VAL A 345 6.80 -3.43 22.43
CA VAL A 345 6.41 -2.05 22.12
C VAL A 345 6.50 -1.17 23.37
N ASN A 346 5.99 -1.65 24.51
CA ASN A 346 6.03 -0.92 25.78
C ASN A 346 7.45 -0.80 26.32
N ASP A 347 8.30 -1.82 26.17
CA ASP A 347 9.71 -1.74 26.52
C ASP A 347 10.44 -0.63 25.76
N LEU A 348 10.19 -0.51 24.45
CA LEU A 348 10.73 0.62 23.67
C LEU A 348 10.20 1.96 24.13
N ARG A 349 8.90 2.08 24.42
CA ARG A 349 8.30 3.34 24.92
C ARG A 349 8.91 3.80 26.22
N ASN A 350 9.21 2.87 27.13
CA ASN A 350 9.84 3.19 28.41
C ASN A 350 11.30 3.66 28.26
N ARG A 351 11.91 3.44 27.09
CA ARG A 351 13.27 3.84 26.77
C ARG A 351 13.36 5.01 25.79
N ILE A 352 12.25 5.70 25.52
CA ILE A 352 12.26 6.90 24.66
C ILE A 352 13.22 7.92 25.28
N PRO A 353 14.27 8.36 24.55
CA PRO A 353 15.22 9.32 25.05
C PRO A 353 14.63 10.73 25.14
N GLU A 354 15.32 11.63 25.79
CA GLU A 354 14.96 13.05 25.80
C GLU A 354 14.96 13.61 24.38
N MET A 355 13.82 14.18 23.97
CA MET A 355 13.59 14.71 22.63
C MET A 355 13.75 16.23 22.60
N PRO A 356 14.22 16.83 21.51
CA PRO A 356 14.10 18.28 21.31
C PRO A 356 12.62 18.69 21.16
N PHE A 357 12.36 20.00 21.19
CA PHE A 357 11.02 20.55 20.95
C PHE A 357 10.60 20.33 19.49
N SER A 358 9.83 19.29 19.25
CA SER A 358 9.49 18.75 17.93
C SER A 358 8.07 18.22 17.92
N ASN A 359 7.54 17.91 16.74
CA ASN A 359 6.22 17.28 16.57
C ASN A 359 6.11 15.97 17.37
N ILE A 360 7.17 15.15 17.39
CA ILE A 360 7.22 13.89 18.17
C ILE A 360 7.11 14.20 19.68
N TRP A 361 7.88 15.16 20.20
CA TRP A 361 7.81 15.53 21.60
C TRP A 361 6.43 16.10 21.94
N ILE A 362 5.90 17.00 21.10
CA ILE A 362 4.56 17.59 21.26
C ILE A 362 3.49 16.50 21.29
N ALA A 363 3.54 15.52 20.38
CA ALA A 363 2.62 14.40 20.35
C ALA A 363 2.62 13.64 21.68
N SER A 364 3.81 13.37 22.26
CA SER A 364 3.95 12.68 23.55
C SER A 364 3.28 13.41 24.72
N GLN A 365 3.24 14.75 24.65
CA GLN A 365 2.64 15.58 25.70
C GLN A 365 1.12 15.73 25.55
N VAL A 366 0.63 15.94 24.31
CA VAL A 366 -0.79 16.19 24.02
C VAL A 366 -1.63 14.93 24.19
N ILE A 367 -1.12 13.77 23.73
CA ILE A 367 -1.89 12.51 23.70
C ILE A 367 -2.51 12.20 25.07
N ASN A 368 -1.77 12.37 26.15
CA ASN A 368 -2.23 12.06 27.51
C ASN A 368 -3.25 13.06 28.07
N GLN A 369 -3.46 14.19 27.39
CA GLN A 369 -4.40 15.24 27.82
C GLN A 369 -5.70 15.25 27.00
N LEU A 370 -5.82 14.34 26.00
CA LEU A 370 -6.99 14.30 25.13
C LEU A 370 -8.24 13.84 25.90
N PRO A 371 -9.33 14.61 25.86
CA PRO A 371 -10.57 14.20 26.50
C PRO A 371 -11.18 12.95 25.84
N GLN A 372 -11.75 12.08 26.67
CA GLN A 372 -12.50 10.93 26.17
C GLN A 372 -13.62 11.37 25.21
N GLY A 373 -13.84 10.62 24.15
CA GLY A 373 -14.84 10.91 23.12
C GLY A 373 -14.39 11.95 22.09
N SER A 374 -13.15 12.48 22.17
CA SER A 374 -12.62 13.35 21.12
C SER A 374 -12.14 12.58 19.87
N THR A 375 -11.99 13.32 18.77
CA THR A 375 -11.39 12.80 17.53
C THR A 375 -10.19 13.64 17.14
N VAL A 376 -9.10 12.96 16.77
CA VAL A 376 -7.88 13.60 16.26
C VAL A 376 -7.83 13.47 14.74
N HIS A 377 -7.75 14.59 14.04
CA HIS A 377 -7.47 14.66 12.60
C HIS A 377 -6.00 14.97 12.40
N LEU A 378 -5.30 14.06 11.75
CA LEU A 378 -3.86 14.17 11.53
C LEU A 378 -3.56 14.59 10.09
N GLY A 379 -2.74 15.61 9.93
CA GLY A 379 -2.07 15.88 8.67
C GLY A 379 -1.20 14.67 8.29
N ILE A 380 -1.16 14.37 7.00
CA ILE A 380 -0.33 13.27 6.49
C ILE A 380 1.17 13.55 6.68
N LEU A 381 2.00 12.56 6.43
CA LEU A 381 3.46 12.61 6.56
C LEU A 381 3.88 12.85 8.03
N ASN A 382 4.62 13.91 8.31
CA ASN A 382 5.29 14.11 9.60
C ASN A 382 4.35 14.09 10.83
N SER A 383 3.17 14.70 10.72
CA SER A 383 2.20 14.70 11.84
C SER A 383 1.65 13.29 12.09
N LEU A 384 1.20 12.60 11.06
CA LEU A 384 0.69 11.23 11.19
C LEU A 384 1.77 10.27 11.71
N ARG A 385 3.00 10.35 11.17
CA ARG A 385 4.14 9.56 11.61
C ARG A 385 4.47 9.77 13.07
N SER A 386 4.56 11.02 13.51
CA SER A 386 4.88 11.37 14.89
C SER A 386 3.85 10.83 15.88
N TRP A 387 2.58 10.91 15.53
CA TRP A 387 1.49 10.44 16.37
C TRP A 387 1.32 8.91 16.34
N ASN A 388 1.71 8.23 15.28
CA ASN A 388 1.69 6.75 15.21
C ASN A 388 2.61 6.08 16.23
N MET A 389 3.64 6.77 16.71
CA MET A 389 4.59 6.23 17.71
C MET A 389 3.97 6.09 19.11
N PHE A 390 2.84 6.74 19.39
CA PHE A 390 2.19 6.76 20.70
C PHE A 390 0.78 6.14 20.63
N THR A 391 0.25 5.68 21.78
CA THR A 391 -1.10 5.13 21.86
C THR A 391 -2.09 6.22 22.26
N LEU A 392 -3.23 6.29 21.59
CA LEU A 392 -4.33 7.17 22.01
C LEU A 392 -4.98 6.65 23.29
N PRO A 393 -5.49 7.54 24.15
CA PRO A 393 -6.33 7.16 25.28
C PRO A 393 -7.58 6.41 24.80
N LYS A 394 -8.10 5.53 25.66
CA LYS A 394 -9.33 4.78 25.38
C LYS A 394 -10.49 5.73 25.08
N GLY A 395 -11.23 5.45 24.00
CA GLY A 395 -12.37 6.26 23.58
C GLY A 395 -12.00 7.53 22.81
N VAL A 396 -10.72 7.76 22.51
CA VAL A 396 -10.27 8.78 21.55
C VAL A 396 -10.05 8.12 20.20
N THR A 397 -10.65 8.67 19.16
CA THR A 397 -10.51 8.18 17.78
C THR A 397 -9.57 9.08 16.97
N SER A 398 -9.06 8.57 15.85
CA SER A 398 -8.22 9.36 14.94
C SER A 398 -8.47 9.02 13.48
N THR A 399 -8.13 9.94 12.60
CA THR A 399 -8.24 9.79 11.16
C THR A 399 -7.23 10.70 10.43
N ALA A 400 -7.00 10.41 9.15
CA ALA A 400 -6.18 11.21 8.24
C ALA A 400 -6.66 11.04 6.80
N ASN A 401 -6.33 11.99 5.93
CA ASN A 401 -6.70 11.96 4.51
C ASN A 401 -5.74 11.06 3.71
N THR A 402 -5.80 9.75 3.92
CA THR A 402 -4.85 8.80 3.33
C THR A 402 -5.14 8.43 1.88
N GLY A 403 -6.36 8.57 1.40
CA GLY A 403 -6.75 8.15 0.05
C GLY A 403 -5.98 8.84 -1.06
N GLY A 404 -6.00 10.17 -1.06
CA GLY A 404 -5.21 10.99 -1.99
C GLY A 404 -3.83 11.36 -1.47
N PHE A 405 -3.58 11.19 -0.19
CA PHE A 405 -2.36 11.53 0.53
C PHE A 405 -1.91 12.99 0.34
N GLY A 406 -2.88 13.90 0.12
CA GLY A 406 -2.66 15.34 -0.10
C GLY A 406 -2.70 16.15 1.20
N ILE A 407 -1.94 17.24 1.26
CA ILE A 407 -1.91 18.16 2.40
C ILE A 407 -2.97 19.28 2.27
N ASP A 408 -3.69 19.32 1.17
CA ASP A 408 -4.47 20.48 0.69
C ASP A 408 -5.93 20.54 1.18
N GLY A 409 -6.38 19.60 2.03
CA GLY A 409 -7.76 19.56 2.54
C GLY A 409 -7.91 18.98 3.94
N CYS A 410 -6.81 18.86 4.69
CA CYS A 410 -6.84 18.22 6.02
C CYS A 410 -7.66 19.00 7.04
N LEU A 411 -7.55 20.32 7.03
CA LEU A 411 -8.28 21.22 7.93
C LEU A 411 -9.77 21.27 7.57
N SER A 412 -10.11 21.41 6.30
CA SER A 412 -11.49 21.36 5.80
C SER A 412 -12.20 20.06 6.15
N THR A 413 -11.50 18.91 6.06
CA THR A 413 -12.06 17.61 6.45
C THR A 413 -12.42 17.59 7.93
N MET A 414 -11.55 18.11 8.80
CA MET A 414 -11.83 18.22 10.24
C MET A 414 -13.00 19.15 10.52
N ILE A 415 -13.05 20.33 9.85
CA ILE A 415 -14.14 21.27 10.00
C ILE A 415 -15.47 20.60 9.62
N GLY A 416 -15.55 19.94 8.48
CA GLY A 416 -16.74 19.21 8.07
C GLY A 416 -17.20 18.18 9.12
N ALA A 417 -16.26 17.41 9.67
CA ALA A 417 -16.56 16.46 10.74
C ALA A 417 -17.08 17.13 12.02
N SER A 418 -16.51 18.27 12.39
CA SER A 418 -16.91 19.04 13.57
C SER A 418 -18.32 19.62 13.47
N LEU A 419 -18.73 20.02 12.28
CA LEU A 419 -20.08 20.51 12.00
C LEU A 419 -21.12 19.37 12.06
N ALA A 420 -20.74 18.18 11.65
CA ALA A 420 -21.59 17.00 11.71
C ALA A 420 -21.79 16.44 13.13
N ALA A 421 -20.86 16.74 14.04
CA ALA A 421 -20.89 16.26 15.43
C ALA A 421 -20.52 17.37 16.43
N PRO A 422 -21.37 18.40 16.63
CA PRO A 422 -21.04 19.58 17.42
C PRO A 422 -20.82 19.31 18.91
N GLN A 423 -21.28 18.17 19.43
CA GLN A 423 -21.08 17.74 20.82
C GLN A 423 -19.70 17.09 21.08
N LYS A 424 -18.97 16.79 20.01
CA LYS A 424 -17.69 16.11 20.06
C LYS A 424 -16.56 17.12 19.87
N LEU A 425 -15.46 16.94 20.60
CA LEU A 425 -14.25 17.74 20.41
C LEU A 425 -13.42 17.16 19.26
N PHE A 426 -13.03 18.01 18.34
CA PHE A 426 -12.13 17.69 17.24
C PHE A 426 -10.80 18.43 17.39
N LEU A 427 -9.72 17.68 17.35
CA LEU A 427 -8.37 18.18 17.42
C LEU A 427 -7.65 17.89 16.10
N GLY A 428 -7.22 18.94 15.39
CA GLY A 428 -6.41 18.82 14.19
C GLY A 428 -4.94 19.04 14.49
N VAL A 429 -4.06 18.22 13.92
CA VAL A 429 -2.61 18.37 14.01
C VAL A 429 -2.06 18.53 12.61
N PHE A 430 -1.58 19.71 12.28
CA PHE A 430 -1.17 20.05 10.92
C PHE A 430 0.20 20.72 10.90
N GLY A 431 1.01 20.38 9.88
CA GLY A 431 2.18 21.19 9.55
C GLY A 431 1.76 22.53 8.92
N ASP A 432 2.68 23.47 8.90
CA ASP A 432 2.43 24.83 8.39
C ASP A 432 2.00 24.86 6.92
N LEU A 433 2.62 24.10 6.04
CA LEU A 433 2.19 24.07 4.64
C LEU A 433 0.76 23.53 4.49
N ALA A 434 0.41 22.44 5.20
CA ALA A 434 -0.95 21.90 5.17
C ALA A 434 -1.98 22.92 5.72
N PHE A 435 -1.62 23.64 6.77
CA PHE A 435 -2.46 24.70 7.34
C PHE A 435 -2.65 25.86 6.35
N PHE A 436 -1.57 26.33 5.70
CA PHE A 436 -1.66 27.47 4.77
C PHE A 436 -2.34 27.09 3.44
N TYR A 437 -2.25 25.84 2.99
CA TYR A 437 -3.02 25.36 1.83
C TYR A 437 -4.53 25.47 2.04
N ASP A 438 -4.99 25.29 3.26
CA ASP A 438 -6.41 25.19 3.62
C ASP A 438 -6.86 26.34 4.57
N LEU A 439 -6.05 27.39 4.66
CA LEU A 439 -6.21 28.51 5.59
C LEU A 439 -7.60 29.18 5.48
N ASN A 440 -8.12 29.33 4.27
CA ASN A 440 -9.42 29.96 4.02
C ASN A 440 -10.59 29.22 4.68
N SER A 441 -10.43 27.96 5.00
CA SER A 441 -11.47 27.16 5.65
C SER A 441 -11.81 27.69 7.05
N LEU A 442 -10.86 28.36 7.75
CA LEU A 442 -11.08 28.99 9.06
C LEU A 442 -12.11 30.12 9.02
N GLY A 443 -12.33 30.74 7.85
CA GLY A 443 -13.33 31.77 7.66
C GLY A 443 -14.78 31.24 7.57
N ASN A 444 -15.00 29.93 7.70
CA ASN A 444 -16.34 29.37 7.61
C ASN A 444 -17.20 29.82 8.83
N ARG A 445 -18.29 30.52 8.56
CA ARG A 445 -19.20 31.08 9.58
C ARG A 445 -19.87 30.06 10.50
N HIS A 446 -19.82 28.77 10.17
CA HIS A 446 -20.46 27.71 10.95
C HIS A 446 -19.53 27.05 11.97
N ILE A 447 -18.24 27.41 12.00
CA ILE A 447 -17.29 26.85 12.95
C ILE A 447 -17.74 27.12 14.38
N GLY A 448 -17.85 26.03 15.16
CA GLY A 448 -18.16 26.08 16.58
C GLY A 448 -16.92 26.08 17.49
N ASN A 449 -17.17 26.10 18.80
CA ASN A 449 -16.12 26.09 19.83
C ASN A 449 -15.50 24.68 20.05
N ASN A 450 -15.95 23.68 19.33
CA ASN A 450 -15.53 22.27 19.43
C ASN A 450 -14.30 21.92 18.58
N ILE A 451 -13.56 22.91 18.07
CA ILE A 451 -12.35 22.74 17.26
C ILE A 451 -11.10 23.18 18.04
N ARG A 452 -10.04 22.36 17.95
CA ARG A 452 -8.68 22.66 18.41
C ARG A 452 -7.71 22.39 17.25
N ILE A 453 -6.90 23.37 16.91
CA ILE A 453 -5.90 23.27 15.84
C ILE A 453 -4.53 23.38 16.46
N LEU A 454 -3.76 22.31 16.43
CA LEU A 454 -2.36 22.26 16.78
C LEU A 454 -1.55 22.44 15.49
N LEU A 455 -0.98 23.59 15.32
CA LEU A 455 -0.16 23.96 14.18
C LEU A 455 1.31 23.77 14.49
N ILE A 456 1.97 22.86 13.80
CA ILE A 456 3.42 22.65 13.88
C ILE A 456 4.07 23.51 12.79
N ASN A 457 4.65 24.63 13.19
CA ASN A 457 5.22 25.60 12.27
C ASN A 457 6.76 25.57 12.33
N ASN A 458 7.35 24.83 11.39
CA ASN A 458 8.79 24.78 11.18
C ASN A 458 9.23 25.61 9.95
N ASN A 459 8.33 26.39 9.37
CA ASN A 459 8.54 27.32 8.25
C ASN A 459 8.93 26.65 6.92
N CYS A 460 8.61 25.36 6.75
CA CYS A 460 8.91 24.61 5.49
C CYS A 460 8.15 23.27 5.46
N GLY A 461 8.26 22.58 4.33
CA GLY A 461 7.88 21.18 4.22
C GLY A 461 8.86 20.29 5.00
N GLY A 462 8.69 20.19 6.32
CA GLY A 462 9.64 19.52 7.23
C GLY A 462 9.99 18.09 6.85
N GLU A 463 9.12 17.38 6.12
CA GLU A 463 9.38 16.05 5.59
C GLU A 463 10.69 15.97 4.77
N PHE A 464 10.92 16.97 3.92
CA PHE A 464 12.07 17.00 3.00
C PHE A 464 13.43 17.21 3.71
N ASN A 465 13.40 17.73 4.93
CA ASN A 465 14.57 18.00 5.77
C ASN A 465 14.95 16.82 6.70
N LEU A 466 14.12 15.79 6.79
CA LEU A 466 14.40 14.64 7.65
C LEU A 466 15.67 13.90 7.17
N TYR A 467 16.50 13.46 8.11
CA TYR A 467 17.80 12.81 7.84
C TYR A 467 17.69 11.60 6.87
N SER A 468 16.54 10.93 6.84
CA SER A 468 16.28 9.76 5.98
C SER A 468 15.67 10.12 4.63
N HIS A 469 15.33 11.39 4.39
CA HIS A 469 14.69 11.83 3.14
C HIS A 469 15.74 12.22 2.09
N PRO A 470 15.55 11.89 0.80
CA PRO A 470 16.49 12.28 -0.26
C PRO A 470 16.75 13.80 -0.37
N GLY A 471 15.78 14.64 0.01
CA GLY A 471 15.95 16.09 0.05
C GLY A 471 17.06 16.56 1.01
N HIS A 472 17.28 15.83 2.09
CA HIS A 472 18.28 16.15 3.11
C HIS A 472 19.71 16.31 2.56
N GLN A 473 20.04 15.62 1.46
CA GLN A 473 21.36 15.70 0.81
C GLN A 473 21.75 17.10 0.32
N PHE A 474 20.76 17.98 0.12
CA PHE A 474 20.99 19.37 -0.34
C PHE A 474 21.19 20.35 0.83
N GLY A 475 21.15 19.90 2.08
CA GLY A 475 21.32 20.74 3.27
C GLY A 475 20.32 21.90 3.30
N SER A 476 20.80 23.12 3.61
CA SER A 476 19.93 24.30 3.68
C SER A 476 19.28 24.69 2.34
N GLN A 477 19.87 24.30 1.21
CA GLN A 477 19.28 24.56 -0.12
C GLN A 477 17.97 23.79 -0.36
N THR A 478 17.68 22.74 0.41
CA THR A 478 16.40 22.04 0.37
C THR A 478 15.24 23.01 0.59
N ASN A 479 15.44 24.03 1.44
CA ASN A 479 14.40 24.98 1.79
C ASN A 479 14.06 25.96 0.66
N ASP A 480 14.96 26.19 -0.29
CA ASP A 480 14.75 27.19 -1.35
C ASP A 480 13.58 26.82 -2.28
N PHE A 481 13.50 25.55 -2.70
CA PHE A 481 12.49 25.05 -3.65
C PHE A 481 11.85 23.74 -3.23
N ILE A 482 12.63 22.76 -2.73
CA ILE A 482 12.13 21.40 -2.46
C ILE A 482 11.16 21.43 -1.27
N ALA A 483 11.51 22.10 -0.19
CA ALA A 483 10.71 22.20 1.02
C ALA A 483 9.88 23.48 1.11
N ALA A 484 9.90 24.33 0.09
CA ALA A 484 9.15 25.59 0.04
C ALA A 484 9.27 26.42 1.33
N GLY A 485 10.51 26.60 1.83
CA GLY A 485 10.76 27.29 3.09
C GLY A 485 10.54 28.81 2.99
N GLY A 486 10.14 29.40 4.12
CA GLY A 486 10.15 30.86 4.29
C GLY A 486 9.02 31.64 3.64
N HIS A 487 8.03 31.02 3.01
CA HIS A 487 6.99 31.76 2.26
C HIS A 487 6.07 32.60 3.18
N PHE A 488 5.66 32.08 4.30
CA PHE A 488 4.67 32.75 5.17
C PHE A 488 5.31 33.45 6.37
N LYS A 489 6.24 32.81 7.06
CA LYS A 489 6.87 33.33 8.27
C LYS A 489 7.81 34.53 8.03
N ASN A 490 8.44 34.61 6.86
CA ASN A 490 9.39 35.68 6.53
C ASN A 490 8.81 37.08 6.55
N LYS A 491 7.50 37.23 6.30
CA LYS A 491 6.83 38.53 6.31
C LYS A 491 6.41 38.94 7.72
N SER A 492 5.87 38.00 8.50
CA SER A 492 5.43 38.25 9.85
C SER A 492 5.31 36.95 10.65
N SER A 493 5.99 36.85 11.79
CA SER A 493 5.79 35.76 12.76
C SER A 493 4.42 35.80 13.47
N ASN A 494 3.67 36.88 13.28
CA ASN A 494 2.34 37.08 13.87
C ASN A 494 1.20 36.82 12.86
N LEU A 495 1.51 36.33 11.65
CA LEU A 495 0.50 36.13 10.61
C LEU A 495 -0.66 35.24 11.08
N VAL A 496 -0.36 34.07 11.61
CA VAL A 496 -1.36 33.12 12.11
C VAL A 496 -2.13 33.71 13.27
N ARG A 497 -1.43 34.39 14.20
CA ARG A 497 -2.04 35.05 15.37
C ARG A 497 -3.12 36.06 14.95
N HIS A 498 -2.78 36.99 14.07
CA HIS A 498 -3.72 38.01 13.62
C HIS A 498 -4.88 37.39 12.87
N TYR A 499 -4.59 36.47 11.96
CA TYR A 499 -5.63 35.79 11.17
C TYR A 499 -6.61 35.00 12.07
N ALA A 500 -6.11 34.23 13.02
CA ALA A 500 -6.94 33.46 13.94
C ALA A 500 -7.79 34.38 14.84
N GLN A 501 -7.17 35.41 15.41
CA GLN A 501 -7.86 36.37 16.32
C GLN A 501 -8.94 37.15 15.59
N ASP A 502 -8.68 37.64 14.38
CA ASP A 502 -9.64 38.37 13.55
C ASP A 502 -10.84 37.52 13.13
N LEU A 503 -10.65 36.19 13.02
CA LEU A 503 -11.72 35.21 12.79
C LEU A 503 -12.41 34.70 14.09
N GLY A 504 -12.06 35.27 15.27
CA GLY A 504 -12.69 34.94 16.53
C GLY A 504 -12.13 33.72 17.26
N PHE A 505 -11.03 33.13 16.79
CA PHE A 505 -10.34 32.06 17.48
C PHE A 505 -9.54 32.60 18.67
N GLU A 506 -9.42 31.81 19.71
CA GLU A 506 -8.37 31.99 20.70
C GLU A 506 -7.04 31.55 20.11
N TYR A 507 -6.00 32.32 20.29
CA TYR A 507 -4.65 32.01 19.81
C TYR A 507 -3.71 31.74 20.99
N LEU A 508 -3.04 30.58 20.94
CA LEU A 508 -1.97 30.17 21.83
C LEU A 508 -0.68 29.95 21.00
N SER A 509 0.47 30.14 21.64
CA SER A 509 1.74 29.84 20.97
C SER A 509 2.79 29.30 21.94
N ALA A 510 3.75 28.51 21.39
CA ALA A 510 4.91 28.05 22.15
C ALA A 510 6.13 27.94 21.20
N LYS A 511 7.32 28.33 21.73
CA LYS A 511 8.60 28.25 21.05
C LYS A 511 9.56 27.25 21.70
N ASN A 512 9.18 26.75 22.86
CA ASN A 512 9.97 25.79 23.65
C ASN A 512 9.04 24.97 24.55
N LYS A 513 9.61 24.01 25.25
CA LYS A 513 8.89 23.05 26.09
C LYS A 513 8.16 23.74 27.27
N ASP A 514 8.78 24.70 27.89
CA ASP A 514 8.19 25.38 29.08
C ASP A 514 6.97 26.20 28.68
N GLU A 515 7.07 26.97 27.62
CA GLU A 515 5.93 27.70 27.05
C GLU A 515 4.81 26.75 26.66
N PHE A 516 5.12 25.63 26.02
CA PHE A 516 4.15 24.62 25.63
C PHE A 516 3.41 24.03 26.83
N LEU A 517 4.15 23.60 27.87
CA LEU A 517 3.59 22.99 29.07
C LEU A 517 2.71 23.97 29.85
N SER A 518 2.96 25.26 29.76
CA SER A 518 2.16 26.30 30.44
C SER A 518 0.74 26.46 29.88
N VAL A 519 0.52 26.07 28.58
CA VAL A 519 -0.77 26.33 27.90
C VAL A 519 -1.45 25.05 27.36
N VAL A 520 -0.77 23.90 27.29
CA VAL A 520 -1.31 22.69 26.70
C VAL A 520 -2.59 22.17 27.37
N ALA A 521 -2.68 22.30 28.71
CA ALA A 521 -3.89 21.91 29.46
C ALA A 521 -5.12 22.75 29.05
N ARG A 522 -4.92 24.06 28.82
CA ARG A 522 -5.97 24.95 28.30
C ARG A 522 -6.37 24.54 26.87
N PHE A 523 -5.41 24.27 26.02
CA PHE A 523 -5.66 23.82 24.65
C PHE A 523 -6.48 22.52 24.59
N ALA A 524 -6.14 21.54 25.41
CA ALA A 524 -6.81 20.24 25.42
C ALA A 524 -8.18 20.26 26.13
N CYS A 525 -8.51 21.31 26.89
CA CYS A 525 -9.77 21.40 27.62
C CYS A 525 -10.97 21.40 26.67
N LYS A 526 -11.97 20.53 26.94
CA LYS A 526 -13.17 20.40 26.12
C LYS A 526 -14.06 21.65 26.19
N ASN A 527 -14.23 22.21 27.39
CA ASN A 527 -15.17 23.31 27.65
C ASN A 527 -14.46 24.64 27.43
N GLN A 528 -14.53 25.16 26.21
CA GLN A 528 -14.01 26.49 25.85
C GLN A 528 -15.11 27.28 25.12
N GLU A 529 -15.07 28.58 25.25
CA GLU A 529 -16.05 29.49 24.61
C GLU A 529 -15.74 29.69 23.11
N ARG A 530 -14.48 29.51 22.70
CA ARG A 530 -13.99 29.76 21.34
C ARG A 530 -13.21 28.56 20.80
N PRO A 531 -13.18 28.36 19.49
CA PRO A 531 -12.21 27.47 18.87
C PRO A 531 -10.79 27.98 19.14
N ILE A 532 -9.79 27.07 19.17
CA ILE A 532 -8.41 27.43 19.53
C ILE A 532 -7.47 27.06 18.40
N VAL A 533 -6.56 27.99 18.03
CA VAL A 533 -5.35 27.74 17.26
C VAL A 533 -4.16 27.80 18.20
N PHE A 534 -3.42 26.70 18.33
CA PHE A 534 -2.18 26.60 19.10
C PHE A 534 -1.00 26.41 18.14
N GLU A 535 -0.21 27.47 17.94
CA GLU A 535 0.94 27.45 17.04
C GLU A 535 2.23 27.12 17.81
N CYS A 536 2.88 26.02 17.43
CA CYS A 536 4.14 25.55 17.98
C CYS A 536 5.26 25.80 16.97
N PHE A 537 6.21 26.66 17.31
CA PHE A 537 7.34 27.00 16.46
C PHE A 537 8.47 26.01 16.69
N THR A 538 8.60 25.02 15.82
CA THR A 538 9.68 24.04 15.82
C THR A 538 10.72 24.40 14.74
N CYS A 539 11.79 23.62 14.62
CA CYS A 539 12.75 23.76 13.53
C CYS A 539 13.02 22.41 12.82
N PRO A 540 13.41 22.42 11.55
CA PRO A 540 13.65 21.19 10.80
C PRO A 540 14.73 20.29 11.40
N GLU A 541 15.76 20.87 12.02
CA GLU A 541 16.86 20.15 12.66
C GLU A 541 16.35 19.34 13.85
N ASP A 542 15.53 19.95 14.74
CA ASP A 542 14.94 19.30 15.90
C ASP A 542 13.95 18.19 15.48
N GLU A 543 13.17 18.40 14.41
CA GLU A 543 12.29 17.37 13.84
C GLU A 543 13.09 16.15 13.35
N SER A 544 14.19 16.39 12.64
CA SER A 544 15.08 15.34 12.12
C SER A 544 15.79 14.61 13.26
N GLU A 545 16.30 15.33 14.26
CA GLU A 545 16.96 14.74 15.43
C GLU A 545 15.99 13.88 16.25
N ALA A 546 14.76 14.36 16.48
CA ALA A 546 13.74 13.62 17.20
C ALA A 546 13.41 12.29 16.48
N LEU A 547 13.23 12.33 15.16
CA LEU A 547 12.98 11.13 14.38
C LEU A 547 14.16 10.14 14.43
N TYR A 548 15.41 10.65 14.32
CA TYR A 548 16.59 9.83 14.44
C TYR A 548 16.66 9.13 15.81
N LYS A 549 16.44 9.86 16.91
CA LYS A 549 16.41 9.31 18.26
C LYS A 549 15.34 8.23 18.40
N MET A 550 14.13 8.48 17.90
CA MET A 550 13.02 7.50 17.95
C MET A 550 13.28 6.22 17.18
N ARG A 551 14.00 6.28 16.08
CA ARG A 551 14.34 5.11 15.24
C ARG A 551 15.56 4.34 15.73
N ASN A 552 16.29 4.86 16.71
CA ASN A 552 17.53 4.29 17.25
C ASN A 552 17.45 4.07 18.78
N ILE A 553 16.26 3.82 19.33
CA ILE A 553 16.07 3.46 20.75
C ILE A 553 16.74 2.12 21.06
N GLU A 554 16.70 1.18 20.10
CA GLU A 554 17.34 -0.13 20.18
C GLU A 554 18.61 -0.10 19.31
N PRO A 555 19.78 0.23 19.86
CA PRO A 555 21.02 0.19 19.09
C PRO A 555 21.35 -1.28 18.74
N TYR A 556 21.65 -1.52 17.49
CA TYR A 556 22.16 -2.81 17.02
C TYR A 556 23.59 -2.60 16.53
N GLU A 557 24.55 -3.17 17.25
CA GLU A 557 25.94 -3.23 16.79
C GLU A 557 26.01 -4.23 15.62
N GLU A 558 26.13 -3.71 14.41
CA GLU A 558 26.37 -4.56 13.24
C GLU A 558 27.71 -5.29 13.42
N SER A 559 27.71 -6.61 13.26
CA SER A 559 28.96 -7.33 13.10
C SER A 559 29.66 -6.79 11.85
N SER A 560 31.02 -6.78 11.86
CA SER A 560 31.83 -6.32 10.71
C SER A 560 31.41 -7.01 9.38
N GLN A 561 30.83 -8.21 9.46
CA GLN A 561 30.34 -8.99 8.34
C GLN A 561 29.05 -8.40 7.76
N ASP A 562 28.18 -7.83 8.59
CA ASP A 562 26.90 -7.24 8.15
C ASP A 562 27.13 -5.91 7.45
N THR A 563 28.08 -5.12 7.93
CA THR A 563 28.53 -3.88 7.28
C THR A 563 29.11 -4.15 5.89
N VAL A 564 29.92 -5.19 5.74
CA VAL A 564 30.48 -5.63 4.45
C VAL A 564 29.37 -6.12 3.49
N ASN A 565 28.36 -6.82 4.00
CA ASN A 565 27.24 -7.31 3.18
C ASN A 565 26.32 -6.17 2.74
N MET A 566 26.10 -5.16 3.58
CA MET A 566 25.34 -3.95 3.23
C MET A 566 26.08 -3.13 2.15
N PHE A 567 27.38 -2.90 2.29
CA PHE A 567 28.19 -2.25 1.26
C PHE A 567 28.18 -3.04 -0.05
N LYS A 568 28.26 -4.37 0.00
CA LYS A 568 28.12 -5.22 -1.19
C LYS A 568 26.74 -5.14 -1.83
N GLY A 569 25.67 -4.93 -1.03
CA GLY A 569 24.30 -4.74 -1.53
C GLY A 569 24.12 -3.41 -2.29
N LEU A 570 24.72 -2.34 -1.79
CA LEU A 570 24.61 -0.98 -2.31
C LEU A 570 25.55 -0.68 -3.49
N MET A 571 26.60 -1.50 -3.69
CA MET A 571 27.56 -1.29 -4.78
C MET A 571 26.95 -1.60 -6.16
N PRO A 572 27.12 -0.69 -7.14
CA PRO A 572 26.78 -0.98 -8.53
C PRO A 572 27.50 -2.24 -9.04
N GLN A 573 26.84 -3.01 -9.89
CA GLN A 573 27.39 -4.30 -10.40
C GLN A 573 28.76 -4.15 -11.07
N ARG A 574 29.04 -3.00 -11.70
CA ARG A 574 30.36 -2.69 -12.29
C ARG A 574 31.47 -2.65 -11.23
N VAL A 575 31.19 -2.08 -10.06
CA VAL A 575 32.18 -2.01 -8.95
C VAL A 575 32.38 -3.39 -8.33
N LYS A 576 31.32 -4.20 -8.20
CA LYS A 576 31.41 -5.60 -7.74
C LYS A 576 32.31 -6.44 -8.67
N ASN A 577 32.21 -6.24 -9.96
CA ASN A 577 33.01 -6.97 -10.95
C ASN A 577 34.48 -6.57 -10.92
N VAL A 578 34.79 -5.29 -10.71
CA VAL A 578 36.18 -4.79 -10.57
C VAL A 578 36.84 -5.36 -9.29
N ILE A 579 36.11 -5.39 -8.17
CA ILE A 579 36.61 -5.96 -6.91
C ILE A 579 36.83 -7.47 -7.02
N LYS A 580 35.93 -8.21 -7.69
CA LYS A 580 36.13 -9.64 -7.95
C LYS A 580 37.36 -9.91 -8.82
N ALA A 581 37.58 -9.10 -9.85
CA ALA A 581 38.78 -9.21 -10.69
C ALA A 581 40.09 -8.89 -9.95
N ALA A 582 40.03 -7.93 -8.99
CA ALA A 582 41.19 -7.53 -8.20
C ALA A 582 41.53 -8.52 -7.06
N ILE A 583 40.60 -9.34 -6.59
CA ILE A 583 40.76 -10.30 -5.49
C ILE A 583 40.99 -11.74 -6.01
N GLY A 584 40.97 -11.96 -7.32
CA GLY A 584 41.30 -13.26 -7.92
C GLY A 584 40.29 -14.38 -7.64
N ARG A 585 39.00 -14.05 -7.53
CA ARG A 585 37.89 -15.04 -7.45
C ARG A 585 36.73 -14.69 -8.40
#